data_2151c77d49c642fc6389e3b551ef9920
#
_entry.id   2151c77d49c642fc6389e3b551ef9920
#
_cell.length_a   1.000
_cell.length_b   1.000
_cell.length_c   1.000
_cell.angle_alpha   90.00
_cell.angle_beta   90.00
_cell.angle_gamma   90.00
#
_symmetry.space_group_name_H-M   'P 1'
#
loop_
_entity.id
_entity.type
_entity.pdbx_description
1 polymer ?
#
loop_
_entity_poly.entity_id
_entity_poly.type
_entity_poly.pdbx_seq_one_letter_code
_entity_poly.pdbx_strand_id
1 'polypeptide(L)'
;MAFTRLKLTTFGQTIEAKRHQGKGIHFTRVAIGDGLLGNGSMINRTELVSERHSMLIDGILTTDDAKQSAVVATLDNSQFEEGFLYRELALMAQDPDTQEEGAYLYDNAGQECEYLDTQDGGVVIYERLKLLIRVEQTEQITFVASGNPLYLSAEDVQEMIRQHNESEDAHPDKADLGEDGKVLPEQLPEMDVSTAMAG
;
A
#
# COMPACT_ATOMS: atom_id res chain seq x y z
N MET A 1 -18.14 1.81 5.89
CA MET A 1 -17.35 0.60 5.55
C MET A 1 -17.66 -0.51 6.53
N ALA A 2 -17.91 -1.71 6.01
CA ALA A 2 -18.35 -2.87 6.78
C ALA A 2 -17.19 -3.67 7.41
N PHE A 3 -15.94 -3.47 6.94
CA PHE A 3 -14.78 -4.17 7.49
C PHE A 3 -14.30 -3.50 8.77
N THR A 4 -14.32 -4.23 9.87
CA THR A 4 -13.94 -3.69 11.18
C THR A 4 -12.71 -4.37 11.77
N ARG A 5 -12.39 -5.59 11.35
CA ARG A 5 -11.27 -6.36 11.91
C ARG A 5 -10.81 -7.45 10.95
N LEU A 6 -9.72 -7.21 10.24
CA LEU A 6 -9.04 -8.29 9.54
C LEU A 6 -8.46 -9.28 10.57
N LYS A 7 -8.69 -10.56 10.32
CA LYS A 7 -8.18 -11.64 11.17
C LYS A 7 -6.95 -12.25 10.53
N LEU A 8 -5.94 -12.51 11.36
CA LEU A 8 -4.79 -13.29 10.95
C LEU A 8 -5.24 -14.73 10.66
N THR A 9 -4.99 -15.20 9.44
CA THR A 9 -5.38 -16.55 9.03
C THR A 9 -4.38 -17.59 9.55
N THR A 10 -4.68 -18.88 9.41
CA THR A 10 -3.73 -19.97 9.72
C THR A 10 -2.49 -19.86 8.84
N PHE A 11 -2.65 -19.47 7.55
CA PHE A 11 -1.52 -19.20 6.67
C PHE A 11 -0.70 -18.01 7.20
N GLY A 12 -1.34 -16.91 7.57
CA GLY A 12 -0.68 -15.74 8.16
C GLY A 12 0.07 -16.07 9.46
N GLN A 13 -0.49 -16.94 10.33
CA GLN A 13 0.19 -17.43 11.53
C GLN A 13 1.46 -18.21 11.20
N THR A 14 1.42 -19.01 10.12
CA THR A 14 2.62 -19.72 9.64
C THR A 14 3.70 -18.75 9.17
N ILE A 15 3.32 -17.70 8.42
CA ILE A 15 4.24 -16.64 7.99
C ILE A 15 4.84 -15.91 9.21
N GLU A 16 4.02 -15.58 10.22
CA GLU A 16 4.50 -14.94 11.46
C GLU A 16 5.49 -15.84 12.23
N ALA A 17 5.23 -17.14 12.31
CA ALA A 17 6.16 -18.07 12.92
C ALA A 17 7.52 -18.09 12.20
N LYS A 18 7.53 -18.01 10.86
CA LYS A 18 8.76 -17.93 10.06
C LYS A 18 9.46 -16.57 10.22
N ARG A 19 8.70 -15.48 10.41
CA ARG A 19 9.26 -14.17 10.74
C ARG A 19 10.05 -14.20 12.04
N HIS A 20 9.54 -14.89 13.07
CA HIS A 20 10.28 -15.09 14.33
C HIS A 20 11.57 -15.92 14.15
N GLN A 21 11.69 -16.64 13.04
CA GLN A 21 12.92 -17.35 12.66
C GLN A 21 13.87 -16.50 11.81
N GLY A 22 13.58 -15.19 11.67
CA GLY A 22 14.41 -14.24 10.93
C GLY A 22 14.09 -14.11 9.44
N LYS A 23 13.00 -14.72 8.96
CA LYS A 23 12.55 -14.55 7.56
C LYS A 23 11.70 -13.30 7.40
N GLY A 24 11.87 -12.60 6.29
CA GLY A 24 11.03 -11.45 5.96
C GLY A 24 9.59 -11.88 5.60
N ILE A 25 8.63 -10.98 5.77
CA ILE A 25 7.28 -11.14 5.22
C ILE A 25 7.24 -10.41 3.88
N HIS A 26 6.79 -11.12 2.86
CA HIS A 26 6.56 -10.55 1.53
C HIS A 26 5.05 -10.45 1.28
N PHE A 27 4.49 -9.26 1.45
CA PHE A 27 3.12 -8.97 1.05
C PHE A 27 3.08 -8.76 -0.46
N THR A 28 2.11 -9.36 -1.14
CA THR A 28 2.05 -9.39 -2.60
C THR A 28 1.01 -8.43 -3.15
N ARG A 29 -0.20 -8.45 -2.58
CA ARG A 29 -1.34 -7.68 -3.06
C ARG A 29 -2.44 -7.58 -2.01
N VAL A 30 -3.37 -6.65 -2.22
CA VAL A 30 -4.65 -6.60 -1.50
C VAL A 30 -5.74 -7.10 -2.45
N ALA A 31 -6.47 -8.12 -2.03
CA ALA A 31 -7.54 -8.72 -2.82
C ALA A 31 -8.90 -8.38 -2.23
N ILE A 32 -9.88 -8.14 -3.10
CA ILE A 32 -11.28 -7.88 -2.73
C ILE A 32 -12.22 -8.80 -3.50
N GLY A 33 -13.38 -9.09 -2.92
CA GLY A 33 -14.32 -10.04 -3.50
C GLY A 33 -15.75 -9.88 -3.03
N ASP A 34 -16.63 -10.70 -3.63
CA ASP A 34 -18.07 -10.69 -3.35
C ASP A 34 -18.56 -11.98 -2.68
N GLY A 35 -17.65 -12.89 -2.34
CA GLY A 35 -17.98 -14.17 -1.76
C GLY A 35 -18.63 -14.04 -0.38
N LEU A 36 -19.65 -14.86 -0.15
CA LEU A 36 -20.28 -14.98 1.16
C LEU A 36 -19.65 -16.14 1.92
N LEU A 37 -19.03 -15.85 3.05
CA LEU A 37 -18.35 -16.87 3.86
C LEU A 37 -19.32 -17.93 4.42
N GLY A 38 -20.58 -17.54 4.65
CA GLY A 38 -21.58 -18.43 5.26
C GLY A 38 -21.13 -18.91 6.65
N ASN A 39 -21.17 -20.22 6.87
CA ASN A 39 -20.72 -20.85 8.12
C ASN A 39 -19.21 -21.16 8.13
N GLY A 40 -18.46 -20.68 7.15
CA GLY A 40 -17.02 -20.90 7.05
C GLY A 40 -16.23 -20.14 8.13
N SER A 41 -14.99 -20.56 8.35
CA SER A 41 -14.07 -19.89 9.27
C SER A 41 -13.21 -18.89 8.52
N MET A 42 -13.18 -17.64 8.94
CA MET A 42 -12.25 -16.63 8.41
C MET A 42 -10.79 -17.00 8.62
N ILE A 43 -10.49 -17.65 9.76
CA ILE A 43 -9.11 -17.99 10.14
C ILE A 43 -8.52 -19.07 9.22
N ASN A 44 -9.36 -19.96 8.71
CA ASN A 44 -8.91 -21.08 7.88
C ASN A 44 -8.91 -20.74 6.37
N ARG A 45 -9.11 -19.46 6.02
CA ARG A 45 -9.06 -19.04 4.61
C ARG A 45 -7.63 -18.87 4.15
N THR A 46 -7.31 -19.46 3.01
CA THR A 46 -6.06 -19.26 2.29
C THR A 46 -6.25 -18.37 1.05
N GLU A 47 -7.50 -18.20 0.63
CA GLU A 47 -7.92 -17.41 -0.53
C GLU A 47 -9.32 -16.83 -0.28
N LEU A 48 -9.76 -15.87 -1.08
CA LEU A 48 -11.12 -15.35 -1.05
C LEU A 48 -12.11 -16.43 -1.51
N VAL A 49 -13.36 -16.33 -1.09
CA VAL A 49 -14.43 -17.21 -1.58
C VAL A 49 -14.72 -16.92 -3.04
N SER A 50 -14.74 -15.63 -3.40
CA SER A 50 -14.95 -15.16 -4.77
C SER A 50 -14.20 -13.86 -4.99
N GLU A 51 -12.96 -13.95 -5.46
CA GLU A 51 -12.15 -12.79 -5.78
C GLU A 51 -12.68 -12.09 -7.03
N ARG A 52 -12.84 -10.76 -6.95
CA ARG A 52 -13.34 -9.92 -8.05
C ARG A 52 -12.29 -8.96 -8.56
N HIS A 53 -11.43 -8.48 -7.69
CA HIS A 53 -10.37 -7.54 -8.05
C HIS A 53 -9.20 -7.63 -7.09
N SER A 54 -8.02 -7.25 -7.56
CA SER A 54 -6.84 -7.13 -6.71
C SER A 54 -6.04 -5.88 -7.01
N MET A 55 -5.48 -5.30 -5.97
CA MET A 55 -4.66 -4.09 -6.01
C MET A 55 -3.21 -4.44 -5.66
N LEU A 56 -2.28 -3.91 -6.40
CA LEU A 56 -0.88 -3.95 -6.02
C LEU A 56 -0.65 -3.11 -4.75
N ILE A 57 0.37 -3.48 -4.00
CA ILE A 57 0.78 -2.71 -2.83
C ILE A 57 1.56 -1.49 -3.31
N ASP A 58 1.08 -0.29 -2.99
CA ASP A 58 1.75 0.97 -3.31
C ASP A 58 2.97 1.19 -2.43
N GLY A 59 2.93 0.69 -1.19
CA GLY A 59 4.04 0.79 -0.25
C GLY A 59 3.71 0.28 1.15
N ILE A 60 4.74 0.23 1.98
CA ILE A 60 4.62 -0.07 3.40
C ILE A 60 5.16 1.14 4.16
N LEU A 61 4.29 1.81 4.89
CA LEU A 61 4.62 2.99 5.68
C LEU A 61 4.88 2.59 7.14
N THR A 62 5.91 3.17 7.72
CA THR A 62 6.09 3.14 9.18
C THR A 62 5.23 4.24 9.78
N THR A 63 4.40 3.92 10.74
CA THR A 63 3.60 4.93 11.46
C THR A 63 4.43 5.56 12.58
N ASP A 64 3.98 6.72 13.11
CA ASP A 64 4.62 7.40 14.25
C ASP A 64 4.74 6.49 15.48
N ASP A 65 3.84 5.52 15.62
CA ASP A 65 4.00 4.41 16.56
C ASP A 65 4.92 3.36 15.92
N ALA A 66 6.19 3.30 16.37
CA ALA A 66 7.20 2.35 15.90
C ALA A 66 6.77 0.86 15.98
N LYS A 67 5.61 0.58 16.58
CA LYS A 67 5.01 -0.75 16.69
C LYS A 67 3.98 -1.04 15.60
N GLN A 68 3.73 -0.11 14.69
CA GLN A 68 2.75 -0.25 13.63
C GLN A 68 3.38 0.01 12.26
N SER A 69 2.94 -0.74 11.27
CA SER A 69 3.20 -0.50 9.87
C SER A 69 1.88 -0.44 9.12
N ALA A 70 1.79 0.37 8.10
CA ALA A 70 0.63 0.44 7.22
C ALA A 70 0.99 -0.12 5.85
N VAL A 71 0.29 -1.17 5.41
CA VAL A 71 0.30 -1.58 4.01
C VAL A 71 -0.69 -0.71 3.26
N VAL A 72 -0.25 -0.09 2.18
CA VAL A 72 -1.06 0.84 1.39
C VAL A 72 -1.32 0.25 0.02
N ALA A 73 -2.57 0.31 -0.42
CA ALA A 73 -3.00 -0.05 -1.77
C ALA A 73 -4.08 0.92 -2.24
N THR A 74 -4.19 1.14 -3.54
CA THR A 74 -5.19 2.03 -4.12
C THR A 74 -6.29 1.21 -4.78
N LEU A 75 -7.52 1.44 -4.36
CA LEU A 75 -8.74 0.92 -4.98
C LEU A 75 -9.18 1.87 -6.08
N ASP A 76 -9.19 1.39 -7.31
CA ASP A 76 -9.59 2.12 -8.50
C ASP A 76 -10.59 1.27 -9.29
N ASN A 77 -11.81 1.78 -9.49
CA ASN A 77 -12.86 1.06 -10.21
C ASN A 77 -12.79 1.25 -11.73
N SER A 78 -11.79 1.93 -12.25
CA SER A 78 -11.57 2.06 -13.70
C SER A 78 -11.30 0.72 -14.39
N GLN A 79 -10.86 -0.28 -13.61
CA GLN A 79 -10.53 -1.61 -14.10
C GLN A 79 -11.62 -2.65 -13.79
N PHE A 80 -12.75 -2.24 -13.25
CA PHE A 80 -13.84 -3.18 -12.97
C PHE A 80 -14.61 -3.50 -14.26
N GLU A 81 -14.71 -4.77 -14.59
CA GLU A 81 -15.54 -5.26 -15.71
C GLU A 81 -17.03 -5.18 -15.39
N GLU A 82 -17.37 -5.45 -14.13
CA GLU A 82 -18.75 -5.36 -13.60
C GLU A 82 -18.74 -4.91 -12.14
N GLY A 83 -19.81 -4.29 -11.69
CA GLY A 83 -20.00 -3.93 -10.29
C GLY A 83 -20.27 -5.15 -9.42
N PHE A 84 -19.86 -5.10 -8.15
CA PHE A 84 -20.01 -6.22 -7.23
C PHE A 84 -20.20 -5.75 -5.77
N LEU A 85 -20.66 -6.67 -4.93
CA LEU A 85 -20.80 -6.41 -3.51
C LEU A 85 -19.45 -6.60 -2.80
N TYR A 86 -18.93 -5.55 -2.20
CA TYR A 86 -17.65 -5.56 -1.49
C TYR A 86 -17.77 -6.29 -0.14
N ARG A 87 -17.71 -7.62 -0.19
CA ARG A 87 -17.87 -8.50 0.97
C ARG A 87 -16.56 -9.00 1.54
N GLU A 88 -15.55 -9.15 0.73
CA GLU A 88 -14.28 -9.76 1.12
C GLU A 88 -13.13 -8.79 0.98
N LEU A 89 -12.24 -8.82 1.96
CA LEU A 89 -10.98 -8.10 1.95
C LEU A 89 -9.88 -9.02 2.48
N ALA A 90 -8.80 -9.15 1.74
CA ALA A 90 -7.62 -9.91 2.16
C ALA A 90 -6.33 -9.17 1.85
N LEU A 91 -5.37 -9.26 2.76
CA LEU A 91 -3.96 -8.98 2.48
C LEU A 91 -3.29 -10.30 2.16
N MET A 92 -2.74 -10.40 0.95
CA MET A 92 -2.06 -11.58 0.47
C MET A 92 -0.57 -11.50 0.77
N ALA A 93 0.03 -12.64 1.08
CA ALA A 93 1.46 -12.76 1.30
C ALA A 93 2.00 -14.04 0.69
N GLN A 94 3.30 -14.04 0.40
CA GLN A 94 4.01 -15.19 -0.12
C GLN A 94 4.78 -15.89 0.99
N ASP A 95 4.67 -17.21 1.06
CA ASP A 95 5.47 -18.03 1.96
C ASP A 95 6.95 -17.97 1.52
N PRO A 96 7.88 -17.59 2.41
CA PRO A 96 9.28 -17.44 2.05
C PRO A 96 9.99 -18.76 1.67
N ASP A 97 9.43 -19.92 2.04
CA ASP A 97 10.02 -21.22 1.74
C ASP A 97 9.42 -21.89 0.53
N THR A 98 8.08 -21.91 0.44
CA THR A 98 7.37 -22.63 -0.63
C THR A 98 7.06 -21.73 -1.82
N GLN A 99 7.12 -20.40 -1.65
CA GLN A 99 6.71 -19.39 -2.63
C GLN A 99 5.20 -19.42 -2.94
N GLU A 100 4.42 -20.19 -2.20
CA GLU A 100 2.97 -20.21 -2.31
C GLU A 100 2.38 -18.90 -1.77
N GLU A 101 1.42 -18.35 -2.49
CA GLU A 101 0.65 -17.19 -2.06
C GLU A 101 -0.56 -17.63 -1.24
N GLY A 102 -0.88 -16.89 -0.18
CA GLY A 102 -2.08 -17.12 0.58
C GLY A 102 -2.52 -15.87 1.36
N ALA A 103 -3.77 -15.89 1.83
CA ALA A 103 -4.31 -14.82 2.62
C ALA A 103 -3.62 -14.78 3.99
N TYR A 104 -2.85 -13.72 4.22
CA TYR A 104 -2.23 -13.42 5.51
C TYR A 104 -3.27 -12.86 6.48
N LEU A 105 -4.07 -11.89 6.02
CA LEU A 105 -5.21 -11.33 6.73
C LEU A 105 -6.46 -11.49 5.88
N TYR A 106 -7.60 -11.72 6.55
CA TYR A 106 -8.89 -11.86 5.88
C TYR A 106 -10.02 -11.31 6.73
N ASP A 107 -10.98 -10.64 6.09
CA ASP A 107 -12.26 -10.26 6.69
C ASP A 107 -13.39 -10.46 5.67
N ASN A 108 -14.61 -10.68 6.20
CA ASN A 108 -15.81 -10.82 5.40
C ASN A 108 -16.97 -10.05 6.06
N ALA A 109 -17.46 -9.03 5.36
CA ALA A 109 -18.54 -8.16 5.81
C ALA A 109 -19.94 -8.83 5.82
N GLY A 110 -20.04 -10.02 5.22
CA GLY A 110 -21.31 -10.75 5.15
C GLY A 110 -22.37 -10.00 4.36
N GLN A 111 -23.50 -9.70 5.01
CA GLN A 111 -24.60 -8.95 4.41
C GLN A 111 -24.45 -7.43 4.57
N GLU A 112 -23.59 -6.97 5.46
CA GLU A 112 -23.34 -5.55 5.73
C GLU A 112 -22.23 -5.01 4.81
N CYS A 113 -22.43 -5.14 3.50
CA CYS A 113 -21.45 -4.77 2.47
C CYS A 113 -21.97 -3.63 1.59
N GLU A 114 -21.05 -2.92 0.97
CA GLU A 114 -21.33 -1.86 0.00
C GLU A 114 -21.29 -2.45 -1.42
N TYR A 115 -21.98 -1.80 -2.35
CA TYR A 115 -21.86 -2.12 -3.77
C TYR A 115 -20.81 -1.21 -4.40
N LEU A 116 -19.83 -1.81 -5.05
CA LEU A 116 -18.85 -1.11 -5.85
C LEU A 116 -19.29 -1.18 -7.31
N ASP A 117 -19.59 -0.03 -7.89
CA ASP A 117 -19.98 0.07 -9.29
C ASP A 117 -18.75 0.22 -10.20
N THR A 118 -18.95 -0.01 -11.48
CA THR A 118 -17.94 0.30 -12.51
C THR A 118 -17.83 1.82 -12.69
N GLN A 119 -16.72 2.29 -13.24
CA GLN A 119 -16.56 3.70 -13.58
C GLN A 119 -17.60 4.14 -14.64
N ASP A 120 -17.96 3.27 -15.58
CA ASP A 120 -18.98 3.53 -16.60
C ASP A 120 -20.39 3.69 -16.01
N GLY A 121 -20.63 3.19 -14.80
CA GLY A 121 -21.85 3.43 -14.02
C GLY A 121 -21.98 4.87 -13.49
N GLY A 122 -21.00 5.73 -13.76
CA GLY A 122 -21.01 7.15 -13.40
C GLY A 122 -20.44 7.49 -12.03
N VAL A 123 -19.95 6.50 -11.29
CA VAL A 123 -19.27 6.69 -9.99
C VAL A 123 -17.80 6.39 -10.14
N VAL A 124 -16.96 7.39 -9.93
CA VAL A 124 -15.50 7.20 -9.87
C VAL A 124 -15.12 6.87 -8.44
N ILE A 125 -14.53 5.69 -8.24
CA ILE A 125 -13.96 5.26 -6.97
C ILE A 125 -12.45 5.29 -7.11
N TYR A 126 -11.81 6.09 -6.29
CA TYR A 126 -10.36 6.11 -6.15
C TYR A 126 -10.03 6.30 -4.68
N GLU A 127 -9.82 5.20 -3.97
CA GLU A 127 -9.64 5.19 -2.52
C GLU A 127 -8.31 4.58 -2.14
N ARG A 128 -7.61 5.23 -1.22
CA ARG A 128 -6.38 4.72 -0.66
C ARG A 128 -6.69 3.90 0.60
N LEU A 129 -6.49 2.60 0.51
CA LEU A 129 -6.66 1.68 1.61
C LEU A 129 -5.36 1.63 2.44
N LYS A 130 -5.47 1.83 3.75
CA LYS A 130 -4.37 1.67 4.70
C LYS A 130 -4.69 0.51 5.64
N LEU A 131 -4.01 -0.61 5.50
CA LEU A 131 -4.14 -1.77 6.38
C LEU A 131 -3.07 -1.67 7.46
N LEU A 132 -3.48 -1.30 8.68
CA LEU A 132 -2.57 -1.19 9.81
C LEU A 132 -2.22 -2.57 10.36
N ILE A 133 -0.94 -2.90 10.36
CA ILE A 133 -0.39 -4.10 10.97
C ILE A 133 0.32 -3.69 12.25
N ARG A 134 -0.22 -4.08 13.39
CA ARG A 134 0.39 -3.81 14.68
C ARG A 134 1.26 -4.99 15.11
N VAL A 135 2.52 -4.73 15.40
CA VAL A 135 3.45 -5.72 15.93
C VAL A 135 3.34 -5.74 17.45
N GLU A 136 2.25 -6.25 17.97
CA GLU A 136 2.09 -6.54 19.40
C GLU A 136 1.87 -8.04 19.61
N GLN A 137 2.25 -8.52 20.81
CA GLN A 137 2.12 -9.92 21.20
C GLN A 137 0.67 -10.41 21.36
N THR A 138 -0.30 -9.64 20.94
CA THR A 138 -1.73 -9.94 21.04
C THR A 138 -2.43 -9.81 19.69
N GLU A 139 -3.20 -10.79 19.38
CA GLU A 139 -3.90 -11.20 18.15
C GLU A 139 -4.88 -10.16 17.51
N GLN A 140 -4.64 -8.86 17.62
CA GLN A 140 -5.57 -7.87 17.08
C GLN A 140 -4.89 -6.96 16.06
N ILE A 141 -5.24 -7.19 14.80
CA ILE A 141 -4.92 -6.28 13.70
C ILE A 141 -6.16 -5.42 13.47
N THR A 142 -6.00 -4.11 13.59
CA THR A 142 -7.10 -3.16 13.39
C THR A 142 -7.04 -2.62 11.96
N PHE A 143 -8.13 -2.71 11.24
CA PHE A 143 -8.31 -2.07 9.95
C PHE A 143 -8.83 -0.64 10.16
N VAL A 144 -8.14 0.33 9.59
CA VAL A 144 -8.64 1.69 9.46
C VAL A 144 -8.66 2.03 7.98
N ALA A 145 -9.85 1.97 7.39
CA ALA A 145 -10.04 2.55 6.07
C ALA A 145 -10.15 4.06 6.23
N SER A 146 -9.18 4.78 5.74
CA SER A 146 -9.32 6.22 5.59
C SER A 146 -10.05 6.48 4.27
N GLY A 147 -11.39 6.41 4.30
CA GLY A 147 -12.22 6.87 3.21
C GLY A 147 -12.12 8.39 3.09
N ASN A 148 -11.17 8.86 2.34
CA ASN A 148 -11.16 10.23 1.86
C ASN A 148 -10.73 10.20 0.40
N PRO A 149 -11.64 10.46 -0.55
CA PRO A 149 -11.27 10.47 -1.95
C PRO A 149 -10.26 11.59 -2.20
N LEU A 150 -9.13 11.23 -2.75
CA LEU A 150 -8.19 12.12 -3.47
C LEU A 150 -7.60 13.33 -2.73
N TYR A 151 -7.56 13.37 -1.43
CA TYR A 151 -6.69 14.32 -0.76
C TYR A 151 -5.60 13.54 -0.03
N LEU A 152 -4.39 13.57 -0.58
CA LEU A 152 -3.19 13.36 0.21
C LEU A 152 -3.35 14.25 1.44
N SER A 153 -3.33 13.70 2.64
CA SER A 153 -3.30 14.56 3.83
C SER A 153 -2.08 15.47 3.74
N ALA A 154 -2.11 16.62 4.37
CA ALA A 154 -0.94 17.49 4.41
C ALA A 154 0.30 16.73 4.94
N GLU A 155 0.08 15.77 5.84
CA GLU A 155 1.12 14.89 6.39
C GLU A 155 1.65 13.89 5.35
N ASP A 156 0.78 13.28 4.51
CA ASP A 156 1.22 12.39 3.43
C ASP A 156 2.05 13.16 2.40
N VAL A 157 1.66 14.39 2.06
CA VAL A 157 2.41 15.26 1.14
C VAL A 157 3.75 15.65 1.74
N GLN A 158 3.79 16.04 3.02
CA GLN A 158 5.03 16.38 3.71
C GLN A 158 5.98 15.19 3.78
N GLU A 159 5.47 13.99 4.08
CA GLU A 159 6.27 12.78 4.11
C GLU A 159 6.81 12.41 2.71
N MET A 160 5.99 12.53 1.67
CA MET A 160 6.45 12.32 0.29
C MET A 160 7.51 13.34 -0.13
N ILE A 161 7.33 14.62 0.24
CA ILE A 161 8.32 15.67 -0.01
C ILE A 161 9.61 15.37 0.77
N ARG A 162 9.51 14.95 2.03
CA ARG A 162 10.67 14.57 2.83
C ARG A 162 11.44 13.41 2.21
N GLN A 163 10.74 12.32 1.86
CA GLN A 163 11.34 11.15 1.21
C GLN A 163 11.97 11.52 -0.13
N HIS A 164 11.32 12.38 -0.90
CA HIS A 164 11.87 12.87 -2.17
C HIS A 164 13.14 13.70 -1.96
N ASN A 165 13.15 14.60 -0.99
CA ASN A 165 14.31 15.45 -0.70
C ASN A 165 15.50 14.69 -0.09
N GLU A 166 15.22 13.58 0.62
CA GLU A 166 16.25 12.71 1.21
C GLU A 166 16.78 11.65 0.23
N SER A 167 16.13 11.47 -0.92
CA SER A 167 16.56 10.53 -1.95
C SER A 167 17.77 11.10 -2.71
N GLU A 168 18.86 10.36 -2.76
CA GLU A 168 20.05 10.72 -3.54
C GLU A 168 19.75 10.88 -5.04
N ASP A 169 18.69 10.23 -5.54
CA ASP A 169 18.25 10.27 -6.94
C ASP A 169 17.15 11.31 -7.20
N ALA A 170 16.70 12.06 -6.21
CA ALA A 170 15.57 12.98 -6.36
C ALA A 170 15.79 14.06 -7.43
N HIS A 171 17.02 14.47 -7.60
CA HIS A 171 17.39 15.54 -8.53
C HIS A 171 18.79 15.32 -9.13
N PRO A 172 19.00 14.23 -9.90
CA PRO A 172 20.33 13.88 -10.41
C PRO A 172 20.92 14.97 -11.31
N ASP A 173 20.06 15.83 -11.90
CA ASP A 173 20.48 16.89 -12.83
C ASP A 173 20.48 18.29 -12.18
N LYS A 174 20.25 18.40 -10.87
CA LYS A 174 20.33 19.70 -10.18
C LYS A 174 21.73 19.96 -9.68
N ALA A 175 22.19 21.17 -9.95
CA ALA A 175 23.44 21.64 -9.39
C ALA A 175 23.32 21.86 -7.87
N ASP A 176 24.32 21.43 -7.11
CA ASP A 176 24.41 21.69 -5.69
C ASP A 176 24.68 23.17 -5.42
N LEU A 177 24.08 23.69 -4.37
CA LEU A 177 24.35 25.05 -3.92
C LEU A 177 25.39 25.04 -2.79
N GLY A 178 26.37 25.90 -2.90
CA GLY A 178 27.30 26.17 -1.80
C GLY A 178 26.60 26.85 -0.62
N GLU A 179 27.33 27.04 0.48
CA GLU A 179 26.83 27.72 1.69
C GLU A 179 26.36 29.16 1.44
N ASP A 180 26.81 29.76 0.34
CA ASP A 180 26.41 31.10 -0.12
C ASP A 180 25.16 31.11 -1.02
N GLY A 181 24.54 29.95 -1.23
CA GLY A 181 23.35 29.76 -2.07
C GLY A 181 23.60 29.83 -3.56
N LYS A 182 24.86 29.72 -4.02
CA LYS A 182 25.24 29.71 -5.43
C LYS A 182 25.64 28.30 -5.88
N VAL A 183 25.45 28.03 -7.17
CA VAL A 183 25.90 26.79 -7.78
C VAL A 183 27.42 26.62 -7.60
N LEU A 184 27.85 25.43 -7.21
CA LEU A 184 29.27 25.15 -7.04
C LEU A 184 30.03 25.34 -8.35
N PRO A 185 31.19 25.97 -8.33
CA PRO A 185 31.96 26.30 -9.55
C PRO A 185 32.26 25.11 -10.45
N GLU A 186 32.46 23.93 -9.87
CA GLU A 186 32.75 22.67 -10.57
C GLU A 186 31.55 22.13 -11.36
N GLN A 187 30.34 22.61 -11.08
CA GLN A 187 29.10 22.23 -11.76
C GLN A 187 28.67 23.22 -12.83
N LEU A 188 29.41 24.31 -12.99
CA LEU A 188 29.18 25.27 -14.07
C LEU A 188 29.82 24.78 -15.38
N PRO A 189 29.13 24.89 -16.52
CA PRO A 189 29.77 24.57 -17.80
C PRO A 189 30.97 25.49 -18.04
N GLU A 190 32.08 24.94 -18.55
CA GLU A 190 33.24 25.74 -18.95
C GLU A 190 32.79 26.76 -20.03
N MET A 191 32.80 28.02 -19.68
CA MET A 191 32.58 29.09 -20.66
C MET A 191 33.86 29.31 -21.44
N ASP A 192 33.86 28.87 -22.70
CA ASP A 192 34.93 29.19 -23.61
C ASP A 192 34.86 30.69 -23.97
N VAL A 193 35.65 31.48 -23.25
CA VAL A 193 35.78 32.93 -23.47
C VAL A 193 36.63 33.28 -24.70
N SER A 194 37.09 32.28 -25.47
CA SER A 194 37.96 32.51 -26.61
C SER A 194 37.28 33.19 -27.81
N THR A 195 35.95 33.15 -27.87
CA THR A 195 35.16 33.72 -28.98
C THR A 195 34.69 35.16 -28.75
N ALA A 196 34.91 35.74 -27.56
CA ALA A 196 34.37 37.09 -27.22
C ALA A 196 35.37 38.23 -27.47
N MET A 197 36.59 37.96 -27.97
CA MET A 197 37.61 38.99 -28.26
C MET A 197 37.94 39.14 -29.74
N ALA A 198 37.08 38.71 -30.66
CA ALA A 198 37.22 38.95 -32.09
C ALA A 198 35.98 39.67 -32.64
N GLY A 199 35.85 40.95 -32.34
CA GLY A 199 34.84 41.83 -32.84
C GLY A 199 35.19 43.27 -32.64
#